data_1f6223f1bc2e334aee22be5980c3ea4b
#
_entry.id   1f6223f1bc2e334aee22be5980c3ea4b
#
_cell.length_a   1.000
_cell.length_b   1.000
_cell.length_c   1.000
_cell.angle_alpha   90.00
_cell.angle_beta   90.00
_cell.angle_gamma   90.00
#
_symmetry.space_group_name_H-M   'P 1'
#
loop_
_entity.id
_entity.type
_entity.pdbx_description
1 polymer ?
#
loop_
_entity_poly.entity_id
_entity_poly.type
_entity_poly.pdbx_seq_one_letter_code
_entity_poly.pdbx_strand_id
1 'polypeptide(L)'
;MAKAKRPKKRVEDWHRHCLLPDGTELQEHSIKTDRNIVIGEFCQIDYGLRGEDVMVGDSTKIREYVWANGDARIGNWCEIGSDVVARQDAYIGEGAKINGKLKVAGTLDIGERVEIREGFEATGAIEVRNPMPVIMFILIYFMTLLRIQREEDVDRILDDLFSDDDEELEMPLMIPSRSKLNMKLFSVPSTMKIGKGCRLHGNIRAGSIDVQPDTVIFGSLRAKKGIAVAGGVAVHGNVESGEEVYVQKGAHILGDVIAKTIRLHEDAKIDGTIEAPHGLRIERDA
;
A
#
# COMPACT_ATOMS: atom_id res chain seq x y z
N MET A 1 30.35 26.47 18.80
CA MET A 1 29.01 26.14 18.32
C MET A 1 29.04 24.73 17.71
N ALA A 2 28.58 23.73 18.45
CA ALA A 2 28.57 22.34 17.99
C ALA A 2 27.38 22.14 17.04
N LYS A 3 27.66 21.78 15.77
CA LYS A 3 26.61 21.36 14.82
C LYS A 3 25.99 20.07 15.35
N ALA A 4 24.73 20.14 15.71
CA ALA A 4 23.92 18.95 16.02
C ALA A 4 23.95 18.01 14.81
N LYS A 5 24.50 16.81 14.97
CA LYS A 5 24.41 15.72 14.00
C LYS A 5 22.93 15.37 13.85
N ARG A 6 22.33 15.63 12.68
CA ARG A 6 21.04 15.07 12.30
C ARG A 6 21.14 13.53 12.40
N PRO A 7 20.14 12.85 12.98
CA PRO A 7 20.15 11.39 13.02
C PRO A 7 20.20 10.87 11.58
N LYS A 8 21.11 9.93 11.29
CA LYS A 8 21.15 9.21 10.01
C LYS A 8 19.83 8.46 9.87
N LYS A 9 18.94 8.91 8.99
CA LYS A 9 17.80 8.11 8.53
C LYS A 9 18.39 6.88 7.83
N ARG A 10 17.95 5.69 8.20
CA ARG A 10 18.42 4.43 7.62
C ARG A 10 17.62 4.15 6.35
N VAL A 11 18.25 3.49 5.39
CA VAL A 11 17.65 2.96 4.14
C VAL A 11 16.38 2.11 4.37
N GLU A 12 16.10 1.76 5.62
CA GLU A 12 14.93 0.96 6.05
C GLU A 12 13.60 1.74 6.09
N ASP A 13 13.55 3.02 5.72
CA ASP A 13 12.36 3.88 5.93
C ASP A 13 11.32 3.83 4.79
N TRP A 14 11.65 3.27 3.61
CA TRP A 14 10.67 3.05 2.54
C TRP A 14 9.48 2.17 2.97
N HIS A 15 9.68 1.29 3.98
CA HIS A 15 8.63 0.47 4.61
C HIS A 15 7.55 1.27 5.35
N ARG A 16 7.69 2.59 5.43
CA ARG A 16 6.81 3.43 6.26
C ARG A 16 5.65 4.04 5.48
N HIS A 17 5.66 3.98 4.15
CA HIS A 17 4.62 4.61 3.35
C HIS A 17 3.70 3.56 2.73
N CYS A 18 2.39 3.79 2.82
CA CYS A 18 1.40 3.05 2.06
C CYS A 18 1.05 3.86 0.83
N LEU A 19 1.23 3.27 -0.33
CA LEU A 19 0.89 3.88 -1.61
C LEU A 19 -0.09 2.98 -2.36
N LEU A 20 -1.26 3.48 -2.67
CA LEU A 20 -2.17 2.89 -3.62
C LEU A 20 -2.05 3.68 -4.92
N PRO A 21 -1.50 3.10 -6.00
CA PRO A 21 -1.38 3.77 -7.29
C PRO A 21 -2.75 4.07 -7.90
N ASP A 22 -2.75 4.92 -8.93
CA ASP A 22 -3.96 5.32 -9.63
C ASP A 22 -4.75 4.10 -10.13
N GLY A 23 -6.08 4.20 -10.08
CA GLY A 23 -6.97 3.14 -10.53
C GLY A 23 -6.97 1.87 -9.68
N THR A 24 -6.35 1.85 -8.49
CA THR A 24 -6.39 0.68 -7.61
C THR A 24 -7.82 0.37 -7.17
N GLU A 25 -8.21 -0.89 -7.32
CA GLU A 25 -9.50 -1.41 -6.88
C GLU A 25 -9.34 -2.33 -5.67
N LEU A 26 -9.99 -1.96 -4.57
CA LEU A 26 -10.19 -2.83 -3.42
C LEU A 26 -11.60 -3.42 -3.51
N GLN A 27 -11.69 -4.62 -4.02
CA GLN A 27 -12.94 -5.38 -4.15
C GLN A 27 -13.20 -6.23 -2.89
N GLU A 28 -14.36 -6.90 -2.80
CA GLU A 28 -14.74 -7.68 -1.61
C GLU A 28 -13.70 -8.74 -1.18
N HIS A 29 -13.01 -9.36 -2.12
CA HIS A 29 -12.05 -10.45 -1.86
C HIS A 29 -10.67 -10.24 -2.47
N SER A 30 -10.41 -9.11 -3.13
CA SER A 30 -9.13 -8.89 -3.81
C SER A 30 -8.73 -7.44 -3.92
N ILE A 31 -7.43 -7.22 -3.89
CA ILE A 31 -6.78 -5.97 -4.28
C ILE A 31 -6.24 -6.18 -5.68
N LYS A 32 -6.67 -5.34 -6.61
CA LYS A 32 -6.26 -5.39 -8.01
C LYS A 32 -5.59 -4.11 -8.44
N THR A 33 -4.49 -4.25 -9.14
CA THR A 33 -3.78 -3.17 -9.80
C THR A 33 -3.09 -3.74 -11.05
N ASP A 34 -2.84 -2.91 -12.03
CA ASP A 34 -2.00 -3.21 -13.20
C ASP A 34 -0.50 -2.94 -12.93
N ARG A 35 -0.17 -2.51 -11.73
CA ARG A 35 1.18 -2.23 -11.26
C ARG A 35 1.76 -3.40 -10.48
N ASN A 36 3.05 -3.29 -10.15
CA ASN A 36 3.69 -4.19 -9.21
C ASN A 36 3.09 -4.02 -7.80
N ILE A 37 3.07 -5.09 -7.02
CA ILE A 37 2.62 -5.10 -5.64
C ILE A 37 3.80 -5.40 -4.72
N VAL A 38 4.05 -4.52 -3.76
CA VAL A 38 5.08 -4.67 -2.73
C VAL A 38 4.42 -4.68 -1.35
N ILE A 39 4.50 -5.81 -0.69
CA ILE A 39 3.99 -6.01 0.68
C ILE A 39 5.17 -6.10 1.63
N GLY A 40 5.15 -5.30 2.68
CA GLY A 40 6.15 -5.37 3.74
C GLY A 40 6.05 -6.62 4.60
N GLU A 41 6.91 -6.70 5.60
CA GLU A 41 6.97 -7.85 6.53
C GLU A 41 5.87 -7.80 7.58
N PHE A 42 5.52 -8.98 8.15
CA PHE A 42 4.56 -9.11 9.26
C PHE A 42 3.18 -8.53 8.97
N CYS A 43 2.76 -8.50 7.72
CA CYS A 43 1.43 -8.03 7.33
C CYS A 43 0.38 -9.14 7.53
N GLN A 44 -0.89 -8.73 7.71
CA GLN A 44 -2.05 -9.60 7.74
C GLN A 44 -3.06 -9.08 6.71
N ILE A 45 -3.29 -9.84 5.65
CA ILE A 45 -4.09 -9.44 4.50
C ILE A 45 -5.16 -10.51 4.25
N ASP A 46 -6.41 -10.14 4.44
CA ASP A 46 -7.57 -11.02 4.22
C ASP A 46 -8.07 -11.00 2.76
N TYR A 47 -7.32 -10.36 1.87
CA TYR A 47 -7.62 -10.23 0.44
C TYR A 47 -6.67 -11.06 -0.41
N GLY A 48 -7.15 -11.46 -1.60
CA GLY A 48 -6.27 -11.89 -2.69
C GLY A 48 -5.51 -10.70 -3.29
N LEU A 49 -4.33 -10.96 -3.79
CA LEU A 49 -3.50 -9.96 -4.46
C LEU A 49 -3.41 -10.29 -5.94
N ARG A 50 -3.66 -9.30 -6.78
CA ARG A 50 -3.49 -9.43 -8.23
C ARG A 50 -2.82 -8.19 -8.80
N GLY A 51 -1.62 -8.39 -9.37
CA GLY A 51 -0.79 -7.32 -9.94
C GLY A 51 0.12 -7.84 -11.05
N GLU A 52 1.04 -7.00 -11.49
CA GLU A 52 2.08 -7.39 -12.44
C GLU A 52 3.09 -8.29 -11.71
N ASP A 53 4.11 -7.77 -11.06
CA ASP A 53 4.92 -8.56 -10.13
C ASP A 53 4.38 -8.44 -8.72
N VAL A 54 4.41 -9.53 -7.95
CA VAL A 54 3.97 -9.53 -6.55
C VAL A 54 5.10 -9.94 -5.63
N MET A 55 5.50 -9.02 -4.74
CA MET A 55 6.57 -9.19 -3.77
C MET A 55 5.99 -9.14 -2.36
N VAL A 56 6.16 -10.21 -1.61
CA VAL A 56 5.62 -10.36 -0.25
C VAL A 56 6.76 -10.55 0.73
N GLY A 57 6.92 -9.61 1.67
CA GLY A 57 7.94 -9.64 2.71
C GLY A 57 7.71 -10.75 3.75
N ASP A 58 8.76 -11.05 4.50
CA ASP A 58 8.82 -12.18 5.42
C ASP A 58 7.69 -12.18 6.47
N SER A 59 7.30 -13.38 6.92
CA SER A 59 6.32 -13.59 7.99
C SER A 59 4.95 -12.93 7.74
N THR A 60 4.58 -12.71 6.49
CA THR A 60 3.30 -12.13 6.09
C THR A 60 2.26 -13.21 5.85
N LYS A 61 1.02 -12.94 6.27
CA LYS A 61 -0.13 -13.81 6.08
C LYS A 61 -1.10 -13.21 5.09
N ILE A 62 -1.39 -13.96 4.02
CA ILE A 62 -2.40 -13.63 3.01
C ILE A 62 -3.46 -14.72 3.07
N ARG A 63 -4.70 -14.38 3.36
CA ARG A 63 -5.78 -15.34 3.55
C ARG A 63 -6.28 -15.97 2.25
N GLU A 64 -6.28 -15.18 1.20
CA GLU A 64 -6.74 -15.58 -0.12
C GLU A 64 -5.54 -15.90 -1.04
N TYR A 65 -5.66 -15.70 -2.31
CA TYR A 65 -4.70 -16.03 -3.34
C TYR A 65 -3.66 -14.93 -3.63
N VAL A 66 -2.58 -15.34 -4.29
CA VAL A 66 -1.61 -14.42 -4.91
C VAL A 66 -1.54 -14.72 -6.40
N TRP A 67 -1.79 -13.70 -7.22
CA TRP A 67 -1.74 -13.78 -8.67
C TRP A 67 -0.82 -12.72 -9.24
N ALA A 68 0.31 -13.15 -9.79
CA ALA A 68 1.24 -12.31 -10.53
C ALA A 68 1.13 -12.58 -12.03
N ASN A 69 0.97 -11.51 -12.83
CA ASN A 69 1.07 -11.62 -14.29
C ASN A 69 2.53 -11.78 -14.74
N GLY A 70 3.48 -11.29 -13.93
CA GLY A 70 4.91 -11.52 -14.02
C GLY A 70 5.40 -12.50 -12.96
N ASP A 71 6.36 -12.04 -12.15
CA ASP A 71 7.01 -12.81 -11.09
C ASP A 71 6.25 -12.78 -9.77
N ALA A 72 6.28 -13.91 -9.05
CA ALA A 72 5.83 -13.99 -7.66
C ALA A 72 7.03 -14.22 -6.73
N ARG A 73 7.28 -13.30 -5.79
CA ARG A 73 8.34 -13.42 -4.78
C ARG A 73 7.71 -13.45 -3.40
N ILE A 74 7.73 -14.61 -2.78
CA ILE A 74 7.16 -14.85 -1.45
C ILE A 74 8.31 -15.02 -0.47
N GLY A 75 8.35 -14.17 0.56
CA GLY A 75 9.37 -14.18 1.59
C GLY A 75 9.33 -15.41 2.50
N ASN A 76 10.28 -15.47 3.43
CA ASN A 76 10.40 -16.59 4.38
C ASN A 76 9.22 -16.60 5.36
N TRP A 77 8.79 -17.80 5.76
CA TRP A 77 7.75 -18.00 6.79
C TRP A 77 6.41 -17.33 6.47
N CYS A 78 6.14 -17.06 5.20
CA CYS A 78 4.84 -16.57 4.76
C CYS A 78 3.79 -17.67 4.77
N GLU A 79 2.52 -17.27 4.95
CA GLU A 79 1.38 -18.17 4.92
C GLU A 79 0.35 -17.66 3.92
N ILE A 80 0.12 -18.40 2.84
CA ILE A 80 -0.86 -18.10 1.80
C ILE A 80 -2.01 -19.08 1.93
N GLY A 81 -3.23 -18.55 2.09
CA GLY A 81 -4.43 -19.35 2.40
C GLY A 81 -5.03 -20.08 1.20
N SER A 82 -4.69 -19.68 -0.03
CA SER A 82 -5.19 -20.27 -1.27
C SER A 82 -4.06 -20.44 -2.29
N ASP A 83 -4.36 -20.29 -3.59
CA ASP A 83 -3.43 -20.53 -4.68
C ASP A 83 -2.39 -19.41 -4.83
N VAL A 84 -1.20 -19.79 -5.32
CA VAL A 84 -0.19 -18.87 -5.84
C VAL A 84 -0.01 -19.14 -7.32
N VAL A 85 -0.16 -18.10 -8.14
CA VAL A 85 -0.01 -18.17 -9.58
C VAL A 85 1.01 -17.13 -10.04
N ALA A 86 2.08 -17.57 -10.69
CA ALA A 86 3.05 -16.74 -11.38
C ALA A 86 3.03 -17.08 -12.87
N ARG A 87 2.84 -16.09 -13.73
CA ARG A 87 2.88 -16.29 -15.18
C ARG A 87 4.30 -16.25 -15.77
N GLN A 88 5.26 -15.85 -14.93
CA GLN A 88 6.70 -15.96 -15.20
C GLN A 88 7.34 -16.78 -14.09
N ASP A 89 8.32 -16.27 -13.38
CA ASP A 89 9.08 -17.02 -12.38
C ASP A 89 8.46 -16.90 -10.98
N ALA A 90 8.72 -17.91 -10.14
CA ALA A 90 8.35 -17.88 -8.74
C ALA A 90 9.55 -18.14 -7.82
N TYR A 91 9.64 -17.36 -6.77
CA TYR A 91 10.69 -17.42 -5.75
C TYR A 91 10.01 -17.58 -4.40
N ILE A 92 10.08 -18.78 -3.82
CA ILE A 92 9.39 -19.12 -2.58
C ILE A 92 10.42 -19.29 -1.46
N GLY A 93 10.37 -18.42 -0.47
CA GLY A 93 11.30 -18.40 0.65
C GLY A 93 11.15 -19.59 1.59
N GLU A 94 12.14 -19.76 2.47
CA GLU A 94 12.21 -20.84 3.45
C GLU A 94 10.97 -20.86 4.37
N GLY A 95 10.46 -22.05 4.64
CA GLY A 95 9.36 -22.26 5.59
C GLY A 95 8.01 -21.67 5.18
N ALA A 96 7.88 -21.19 3.94
CA ALA A 96 6.62 -20.67 3.44
C ALA A 96 5.58 -21.80 3.32
N LYS A 97 4.30 -21.45 3.58
CA LYS A 97 3.15 -22.35 3.52
C LYS A 97 2.14 -21.86 2.52
N ILE A 98 1.78 -22.70 1.56
CA ILE A 98 0.75 -22.44 0.56
C ILE A 98 -0.33 -23.49 0.75
N ASN A 99 -1.52 -23.06 1.16
CA ASN A 99 -2.64 -23.99 1.43
C ASN A 99 -3.35 -24.46 0.15
N GLY A 100 -3.24 -23.72 -0.95
CA GLY A 100 -3.73 -24.11 -2.26
C GLY A 100 -2.62 -24.69 -3.14
N LYS A 101 -2.74 -24.47 -4.44
CA LYS A 101 -1.82 -24.93 -5.48
C LYS A 101 -0.84 -23.83 -5.90
N LEU A 102 0.41 -24.19 -6.14
CA LEU A 102 1.40 -23.31 -6.74
C LEU A 102 1.48 -23.60 -8.25
N LYS A 103 1.18 -22.60 -9.08
CA LYS A 103 1.29 -22.66 -10.54
C LYS A 103 2.30 -21.65 -11.06
N VAL A 104 3.31 -22.13 -11.78
CA VAL A 104 4.40 -21.32 -12.29
C VAL A 104 4.60 -21.64 -13.77
N ALA A 105 4.51 -20.62 -14.63
CA ALA A 105 4.76 -20.83 -16.06
C ALA A 105 6.26 -20.79 -16.43
N GLY A 106 7.09 -20.18 -15.58
CA GLY A 106 8.54 -20.10 -15.73
C GLY A 106 9.29 -21.00 -14.73
N THR A 107 10.41 -20.48 -14.23
CA THR A 107 11.28 -21.16 -13.26
C THR A 107 10.72 -21.05 -11.84
N LEU A 108 10.87 -22.11 -11.08
CA LEU A 108 10.54 -22.16 -9.67
C LEU A 108 11.80 -22.30 -8.82
N ASP A 109 12.17 -21.25 -8.09
CA ASP A 109 13.15 -21.27 -7.01
C ASP A 109 12.41 -21.50 -5.69
N ILE A 110 12.71 -22.61 -5.01
CA ILE A 110 12.00 -22.97 -3.78
C ILE A 110 12.98 -23.21 -2.64
N GLY A 111 12.78 -22.52 -1.52
CA GLY A 111 13.57 -22.66 -0.30
C GLY A 111 13.30 -23.95 0.45
N GLU A 112 14.07 -24.16 1.52
CA GLU A 112 13.89 -25.32 2.39
C GLU A 112 12.58 -25.24 3.17
N ARG A 113 12.04 -26.38 3.59
CA ARG A 113 10.86 -26.52 4.48
C ARG A 113 9.59 -25.80 3.95
N VAL A 114 9.48 -25.62 2.64
CA VAL A 114 8.25 -25.09 2.02
C VAL A 114 7.19 -26.18 1.99
N GLU A 115 5.98 -25.84 2.40
CA GLU A 115 4.82 -26.73 2.39
C GLU A 115 3.78 -26.22 1.36
N ILE A 116 3.45 -27.04 0.36
CA ILE A 116 2.39 -26.75 -0.61
C ILE A 116 1.36 -27.86 -0.53
N ARG A 117 0.17 -27.53 -0.01
CA ARG A 117 -0.83 -28.54 0.36
C ARG A 117 -1.44 -29.25 -0.85
N GLU A 118 -1.76 -28.52 -1.91
CA GLU A 118 -2.40 -29.07 -3.11
C GLU A 118 -1.39 -29.33 -4.26
N GLY A 119 -0.09 -29.32 -3.92
CA GLY A 119 0.98 -29.58 -4.88
C GLY A 119 1.29 -28.39 -5.77
N PHE A 120 2.17 -28.59 -6.74
CA PHE A 120 2.62 -27.53 -7.64
C PHE A 120 2.71 -28.00 -9.08
N GLU A 121 2.64 -27.03 -9.99
CA GLU A 121 2.89 -27.17 -11.42
C GLU A 121 3.89 -26.11 -11.84
N ALA A 122 5.03 -26.51 -12.37
CA ALA A 122 6.03 -25.61 -12.97
C ALA A 122 6.35 -26.08 -14.38
N THR A 123 6.37 -25.16 -15.35
CA THR A 123 6.69 -25.48 -16.74
C THR A 123 8.19 -25.35 -17.02
N GLY A 124 8.88 -24.45 -16.30
CA GLY A 124 10.31 -24.24 -16.41
C GLY A 124 11.15 -25.09 -15.47
N ALA A 125 12.37 -24.65 -15.20
CA ALA A 125 13.27 -25.32 -14.28
C ALA A 125 12.78 -25.21 -12.84
N ILE A 126 13.07 -26.24 -12.03
CA ILE A 126 12.81 -26.23 -10.60
C ILE A 126 14.15 -26.28 -9.89
N GLU A 127 14.46 -25.25 -9.11
CA GLU A 127 15.69 -25.14 -8.36
C GLU A 127 15.36 -25.13 -6.86
N VAL A 128 15.90 -26.11 -6.13
CA VAL A 128 15.75 -26.18 -4.67
C VAL A 128 16.95 -25.48 -4.05
N ARG A 129 16.80 -24.20 -3.80
CA ARG A 129 17.80 -23.35 -3.14
C ARG A 129 17.09 -22.23 -2.39
N ASN A 130 17.70 -21.66 -1.38
CA ASN A 130 17.15 -20.47 -0.76
C ASN A 130 17.27 -19.29 -1.75
N PRO A 131 16.13 -18.73 -2.21
CA PRO A 131 16.16 -17.58 -3.10
C PRO A 131 16.73 -16.35 -2.38
N MET A 132 17.10 -15.34 -3.15
CA MET A 132 17.51 -14.04 -2.58
C MET A 132 16.38 -13.52 -1.68
N PRO A 133 16.70 -13.05 -0.45
CA PRO A 133 15.70 -12.46 0.44
C PRO A 133 14.90 -11.37 -0.27
N VAL A 134 13.58 -11.42 -0.15
CA VAL A 134 12.66 -10.50 -0.85
C VAL A 134 13.00 -9.04 -0.54
N ILE A 135 13.41 -8.74 0.68
CA ILE A 135 13.83 -7.38 1.08
C ILE A 135 14.99 -6.85 0.23
N MET A 136 15.98 -7.70 -0.06
CA MET A 136 17.11 -7.31 -0.91
C MET A 136 16.68 -7.08 -2.36
N PHE A 137 15.76 -7.92 -2.84
CA PHE A 137 15.19 -7.75 -4.18
C PHE A 137 14.40 -6.44 -4.27
N ILE A 138 13.56 -6.14 -3.29
CA ILE A 138 12.79 -4.89 -3.24
C ILE A 138 13.73 -3.67 -3.21
N LEU A 139 14.81 -3.72 -2.44
CA LEU A 139 15.81 -2.65 -2.44
C LEU A 139 16.40 -2.43 -3.84
N ILE A 140 16.84 -3.50 -4.50
CA ILE A 140 17.38 -3.43 -5.86
C ILE A 140 16.32 -2.90 -6.84
N TYR A 141 15.08 -3.36 -6.71
CA TYR A 141 13.96 -2.90 -7.52
C TYR A 141 13.76 -1.39 -7.40
N PHE A 142 13.71 -0.84 -6.16
CA PHE A 142 13.59 0.61 -5.97
C PHE A 142 14.81 1.38 -6.45
N MET A 143 16.02 0.89 -6.24
CA MET A 143 17.22 1.52 -6.80
C MET A 143 17.15 1.62 -8.33
N THR A 144 16.64 0.59 -8.98
CA THR A 144 16.46 0.56 -10.43
C THR A 144 15.33 1.50 -10.88
N LEU A 145 14.16 1.42 -10.24
CA LEU A 145 12.99 2.24 -10.56
C LEU A 145 13.29 3.73 -10.45
N LEU A 146 13.97 4.13 -9.37
CA LEU A 146 14.29 5.52 -9.08
C LEU A 146 15.62 5.98 -9.72
N ARG A 147 16.27 5.13 -10.53
CA ARG A 147 17.57 5.39 -11.16
C ARG A 147 18.65 5.87 -10.18
N ILE A 148 18.60 5.38 -8.95
CA ILE A 148 19.49 5.79 -7.87
C ILE A 148 20.84 5.10 -8.03
N GLN A 149 21.92 5.88 -7.97
CA GLN A 149 23.28 5.35 -8.02
C GLN A 149 23.91 5.11 -6.64
N ARG A 150 23.26 5.57 -5.56
CA ARG A 150 23.75 5.44 -4.18
C ARG A 150 22.59 5.20 -3.21
N GLU A 151 22.77 4.28 -2.27
CA GLU A 151 21.77 3.94 -1.25
C GLU A 151 21.33 5.12 -0.37
N GLU A 152 22.18 6.14 -0.22
CA GLU A 152 21.92 7.34 0.61
C GLU A 152 20.83 8.25 0.02
N ASP A 153 20.51 8.10 -1.27
CA ASP A 153 19.56 8.95 -1.98
C ASP A 153 18.13 8.38 -1.97
N VAL A 154 17.93 7.07 -1.64
CA VAL A 154 16.62 6.40 -1.68
C VAL A 154 15.60 7.08 -0.78
N ASP A 155 15.95 7.35 0.47
CA ASP A 155 15.03 7.97 1.44
C ASP A 155 14.62 9.39 1.03
N ARG A 156 15.54 10.12 0.42
CA ARG A 156 15.32 11.49 -0.01
C ARG A 156 14.37 11.53 -1.22
N ILE A 157 14.58 10.63 -2.18
CA ILE A 157 13.77 10.54 -3.39
C ILE A 157 12.37 9.99 -3.06
N LEU A 158 12.26 9.04 -2.13
CA LEU A 158 10.95 8.58 -1.66
C LEU A 158 10.19 9.69 -0.92
N ASP A 159 10.86 10.50 -0.09
CA ASP A 159 10.26 11.68 0.53
C ASP A 159 9.84 12.72 -0.54
N ASP A 160 10.64 12.89 -1.60
CA ASP A 160 10.36 13.82 -2.70
C ASP A 160 9.23 13.28 -3.63
N LEU A 161 9.11 11.97 -3.82
CA LEU A 161 8.00 11.34 -4.58
C LEU A 161 6.64 11.45 -3.88
N PHE A 162 6.63 11.69 -2.58
CA PHE A 162 5.41 12.02 -1.82
C PHE A 162 5.15 13.54 -1.78
N SER A 163 6.02 14.36 -2.35
CA SER A 163 5.78 15.77 -2.67
C SER A 163 5.31 15.91 -4.12
N ASP A 164 4.44 16.88 -4.39
CA ASP A 164 3.63 17.01 -5.60
C ASP A 164 4.37 17.31 -6.94
N ASP A 165 5.63 16.94 -7.10
CA ASP A 165 6.37 17.20 -8.34
C ASP A 165 6.21 16.07 -9.35
N ASP A 166 5.62 16.44 -10.49
CA ASP A 166 5.15 15.63 -11.62
C ASP A 166 6.27 14.95 -12.43
N GLU A 167 6.84 13.84 -11.98
CA GLU A 167 7.38 12.85 -12.89
C GLU A 167 6.52 11.58 -12.78
N GLU A 168 5.93 11.13 -13.91
CA GLU A 168 5.13 9.90 -14.04
C GLU A 168 5.99 8.65 -13.81
N LEU A 169 6.51 8.47 -12.60
CA LEU A 169 7.09 7.21 -12.19
C LEU A 169 5.96 6.21 -11.93
N GLU A 170 6.03 5.07 -12.60
CA GLU A 170 5.07 3.97 -12.42
C GLU A 170 5.24 3.30 -11.06
N MET A 171 4.84 4.00 -10.00
CA MET A 171 5.00 3.52 -8.63
C MET A 171 4.19 2.25 -8.38
N PRO A 172 4.74 1.27 -7.66
CA PRO A 172 4.02 0.06 -7.27
C PRO A 172 2.96 0.35 -6.20
N LEU A 173 2.02 -0.58 -6.04
CA LEU A 173 1.20 -0.64 -4.84
C LEU A 173 2.09 -1.05 -3.67
N MET A 174 2.16 -0.22 -2.63
CA MET A 174 3.01 -0.44 -1.46
C MET A 174 2.16 -0.58 -0.19
N ILE A 175 2.31 -1.69 0.50
CA ILE A 175 1.73 -1.91 1.82
C ILE A 175 2.86 -2.06 2.83
N PRO A 176 3.03 -1.11 3.77
CA PRO A 176 4.15 -1.12 4.71
C PRO A 176 4.04 -2.26 5.72
N SER A 177 5.17 -2.64 6.29
CA SER A 177 5.26 -3.69 7.30
C SER A 177 4.29 -3.49 8.46
N ARG A 178 3.77 -4.60 9.01
CA ARG A 178 2.79 -4.64 10.11
C ARG A 178 1.43 -4.03 9.79
N SER A 179 1.08 -3.91 8.52
CA SER A 179 -0.26 -3.50 8.10
C SER A 179 -1.27 -4.62 8.29
N LYS A 180 -2.54 -4.25 8.51
CA LYS A 180 -3.66 -5.18 8.65
C LYS A 180 -4.78 -4.76 7.73
N LEU A 181 -5.11 -5.62 6.80
CA LEU A 181 -6.15 -5.39 5.80
C LEU A 181 -7.20 -6.49 5.91
N ASN A 182 -8.43 -6.11 6.23
CA ASN A 182 -9.58 -7.00 6.20
C ASN A 182 -10.81 -6.24 5.67
N MET A 183 -11.90 -6.94 5.41
CA MET A 183 -13.14 -6.37 4.82
C MET A 183 -13.73 -5.16 5.59
N LYS A 184 -13.38 -5.00 6.87
CA LYS A 184 -13.91 -3.91 7.71
C LYS A 184 -12.92 -2.77 7.88
N LEU A 185 -11.63 -3.06 7.83
CA LEU A 185 -10.58 -2.12 8.20
C LEU A 185 -9.30 -2.35 7.40
N PHE A 186 -8.84 -1.30 6.73
CA PHE A 186 -7.51 -1.17 6.18
C PHE A 186 -6.68 -0.32 7.16
N SER A 187 -5.83 -0.95 7.95
CA SER A 187 -5.01 -0.27 8.95
C SER A 187 -3.54 -0.31 8.61
N VAL A 188 -2.94 0.86 8.44
CA VAL A 188 -1.50 1.02 8.24
C VAL A 188 -0.89 1.87 9.37
N PRO A 189 0.34 1.56 9.81
CA PRO A 189 0.95 2.28 10.93
C PRO A 189 1.40 3.71 10.58
N SER A 190 1.49 4.03 9.30
CA SER A 190 2.17 5.21 8.76
C SER A 190 1.29 6.09 7.88
N THR A 191 1.89 6.91 7.03
CA THR A 191 1.19 7.73 6.03
C THR A 191 0.67 6.87 4.90
N MET A 192 -0.55 7.17 4.43
CA MET A 192 -1.19 6.53 3.30
C MET A 192 -1.50 7.56 2.23
N LYS A 193 -0.99 7.34 1.03
CA LYS A 193 -1.34 8.10 -0.18
C LYS A 193 -2.20 7.22 -1.07
N ILE A 194 -3.37 7.73 -1.45
CA ILE A 194 -4.34 7.04 -2.32
C ILE A 194 -4.35 7.79 -3.64
N GLY A 195 -4.01 7.12 -4.73
CA GLY A 195 -3.91 7.66 -6.08
C GLY A 195 -5.25 8.12 -6.65
N LYS A 196 -5.21 8.64 -7.86
CA LYS A 196 -6.40 9.14 -8.59
C LYS A 196 -7.30 7.98 -9.02
N GLY A 197 -8.60 8.21 -9.04
CA GLY A 197 -9.57 7.26 -9.60
C GLY A 197 -9.67 5.94 -8.87
N CYS A 198 -9.14 5.83 -7.64
CA CYS A 198 -9.23 4.62 -6.84
C CYS A 198 -10.66 4.36 -6.36
N ARG A 199 -10.99 3.07 -6.18
CA ARG A 199 -12.28 2.64 -5.65
C ARG A 199 -12.08 1.67 -4.49
N LEU A 200 -12.31 2.17 -3.27
CA LEU A 200 -11.94 1.47 -2.05
C LEU A 200 -13.17 1.15 -1.19
N HIS A 201 -13.24 -0.10 -0.73
CA HIS A 201 -14.27 -0.56 0.20
C HIS A 201 -13.67 -0.82 1.58
N GLY A 202 -14.39 -0.36 2.63
CA GLY A 202 -14.01 -0.54 4.03
C GLY A 202 -13.45 0.74 4.66
N ASN A 203 -13.28 0.69 5.97
CA ASN A 203 -12.75 1.82 6.72
C ASN A 203 -11.23 1.87 6.64
N ILE A 204 -10.66 3.06 6.55
CA ILE A 204 -9.23 3.27 6.44
C ILE A 204 -8.71 3.95 7.71
N ARG A 205 -7.65 3.39 8.29
CA ARG A 205 -6.96 3.96 9.44
C ARG A 205 -5.46 4.06 9.15
N ALA A 206 -4.91 5.27 9.29
CA ALA A 206 -3.49 5.52 9.05
C ALA A 206 -2.88 6.55 10.02
N GLY A 207 -1.59 6.82 9.88
CA GLY A 207 -0.93 7.92 10.56
C GLY A 207 -1.38 9.27 10.01
N SER A 208 -1.35 9.42 8.68
CA SER A 208 -1.92 10.50 7.88
C SER A 208 -2.54 9.89 6.63
N ILE A 209 -3.50 10.57 6.03
CA ILE A 209 -4.16 10.10 4.80
C ILE A 209 -4.17 11.25 3.79
N ASP A 210 -3.73 10.96 2.56
CA ASP A 210 -3.81 11.86 1.42
C ASP A 210 -4.58 11.15 0.31
N VAL A 211 -5.70 11.72 -0.11
CA VAL A 211 -6.60 11.16 -1.13
C VAL A 211 -6.56 12.04 -2.35
N GLN A 212 -6.08 11.48 -3.46
CA GLN A 212 -5.97 12.15 -4.75
C GLN A 212 -7.33 12.23 -5.48
N PRO A 213 -7.46 13.11 -6.49
CA PRO A 213 -8.73 13.39 -7.15
C PRO A 213 -9.50 12.18 -7.68
N ASP A 214 -10.81 12.34 -7.86
CA ASP A 214 -11.72 11.39 -8.51
C ASP A 214 -11.78 9.99 -7.87
N THR A 215 -11.40 9.91 -6.59
CA THR A 215 -11.39 8.67 -5.80
C THR A 215 -12.70 8.50 -5.03
N VAL A 216 -13.20 7.27 -4.97
CA VAL A 216 -14.41 6.91 -4.22
C VAL A 216 -14.09 5.96 -3.08
N ILE A 217 -14.48 6.31 -1.86
CA ILE A 217 -14.24 5.53 -0.65
C ILE A 217 -15.57 5.15 -0.02
N PHE A 218 -15.91 3.84 -0.04
CA PHE A 218 -17.10 3.28 0.60
C PHE A 218 -16.78 2.90 2.04
N GLY A 219 -16.54 3.89 2.88
CA GLY A 219 -16.18 3.72 4.29
C GLY A 219 -15.71 5.02 4.90
N SER A 220 -15.24 4.93 6.13
CA SER A 220 -14.76 6.07 6.91
C SER A 220 -13.24 6.19 6.88
N LEU A 221 -12.75 7.41 6.96
CA LEU A 221 -11.32 7.73 7.06
C LEU A 221 -10.98 8.14 8.49
N ARG A 222 -9.96 7.54 9.06
CA ARG A 222 -9.44 7.94 10.37
C ARG A 222 -7.93 8.08 10.35
N ALA A 223 -7.42 9.26 10.69
CA ALA A 223 -5.99 9.50 10.82
C ALA A 223 -5.61 10.00 12.21
N LYS A 224 -4.38 9.68 12.65
CA LYS A 224 -3.83 10.22 13.91
C LYS A 224 -3.41 11.68 13.76
N LYS A 225 -2.96 12.07 12.57
CA LYS A 225 -2.48 13.41 12.25
C LYS A 225 -3.43 14.10 11.31
N GLY A 226 -3.06 14.29 10.03
CA GLY A 226 -3.85 15.01 9.03
C GLY A 226 -4.55 14.11 8.04
N ILE A 227 -5.65 14.60 7.47
CA ILE A 227 -6.33 14.03 6.30
C ILE A 227 -6.47 15.14 5.25
N ALA A 228 -5.97 14.88 4.05
CA ALA A 228 -6.20 15.72 2.87
C ALA A 228 -7.13 14.99 1.90
N VAL A 229 -8.18 15.66 1.46
CA VAL A 229 -9.17 15.14 0.51
C VAL A 229 -9.18 16.06 -0.70
N ALA A 230 -8.69 15.56 -1.82
CA ALA A 230 -8.59 16.32 -3.06
C ALA A 230 -9.95 16.52 -3.75
N GLY A 231 -9.94 17.28 -4.84
CA GLY A 231 -11.15 17.59 -5.60
C GLY A 231 -11.82 16.37 -6.23
N GLY A 232 -13.15 16.37 -6.31
CA GLY A 232 -13.91 15.29 -6.92
C GLY A 232 -13.95 13.97 -6.12
N VAL A 233 -13.31 13.91 -4.94
CA VAL A 233 -13.33 12.73 -4.06
C VAL A 233 -14.69 12.57 -3.40
N ALA A 234 -15.22 11.35 -3.37
CA ALA A 234 -16.44 10.99 -2.65
C ALA A 234 -16.11 10.05 -1.48
N VAL A 235 -16.43 10.46 -0.24
CA VAL A 235 -16.30 9.65 0.97
C VAL A 235 -17.68 9.33 1.52
N HIS A 236 -18.07 8.05 1.51
CA HIS A 236 -19.40 7.61 1.96
C HIS A 236 -19.53 7.44 3.48
N GLY A 237 -18.47 7.61 4.23
CA GLY A 237 -18.46 7.55 5.70
C GLY A 237 -17.91 8.82 6.33
N ASN A 238 -17.56 8.71 7.61
CA ASN A 238 -17.03 9.82 8.38
C ASN A 238 -15.55 10.06 8.11
N VAL A 239 -15.11 11.30 8.28
CA VAL A 239 -13.70 11.70 8.20
C VAL A 239 -13.26 12.22 9.56
N GLU A 240 -12.39 11.48 10.23
CA GLU A 240 -11.93 11.78 11.58
C GLU A 240 -10.41 11.92 11.66
N SER A 241 -9.93 13.07 12.09
CA SER A 241 -8.51 13.36 12.23
C SER A 241 -8.16 13.84 13.64
N GLY A 242 -7.00 13.37 14.14
CA GLY A 242 -6.45 13.85 15.41
C GLY A 242 -5.94 15.29 15.37
N GLU A 243 -5.65 15.85 14.19
CA GLU A 243 -5.09 17.19 14.02
C GLU A 243 -5.91 18.01 13.02
N GLU A 244 -5.66 17.87 11.72
CA GLU A 244 -6.24 18.71 10.68
C GLU A 244 -6.96 17.88 9.61
N VAL A 245 -8.06 18.42 9.08
CA VAL A 245 -8.71 17.95 7.85
C VAL A 245 -8.72 19.08 6.83
N TYR A 246 -8.21 18.77 5.62
CA TYR A 246 -8.26 19.68 4.47
C TYR A 246 -9.14 19.08 3.38
N VAL A 247 -10.21 19.79 2.99
CA VAL A 247 -11.16 19.34 1.96
C VAL A 247 -11.14 20.33 0.81
N GLN A 248 -10.71 19.85 -0.35
CA GLN A 248 -10.57 20.68 -1.55
C GLN A 248 -11.90 20.83 -2.31
N LYS A 249 -11.87 21.68 -3.33
CA LYS A 249 -12.98 22.01 -4.23
C LYS A 249 -13.64 20.77 -4.83
N GLY A 250 -14.97 20.71 -4.77
CA GLY A 250 -15.75 19.63 -5.39
C GLY A 250 -15.70 18.28 -4.68
N ALA A 251 -15.01 18.18 -3.55
CA ALA A 251 -15.06 16.97 -2.73
C ALA A 251 -16.41 16.82 -2.02
N HIS A 252 -16.91 15.59 -1.88
CA HIS A 252 -18.18 15.29 -1.25
C HIS A 252 -17.99 14.26 -0.12
N ILE A 253 -18.27 14.65 1.11
CA ILE A 253 -18.25 13.81 2.28
C ILE A 253 -19.69 13.62 2.77
N LEU A 254 -20.19 12.38 2.76
CA LEU A 254 -21.57 12.07 3.13
C LEU A 254 -21.76 11.97 4.65
N GLY A 255 -20.69 11.67 5.38
CA GLY A 255 -20.70 11.56 6.85
C GLY A 255 -20.21 12.81 7.56
N ASP A 256 -19.92 12.64 8.86
CA ASP A 256 -19.42 13.69 9.72
C ASP A 256 -17.92 13.95 9.47
N VAL A 257 -17.51 15.21 9.69
CA VAL A 257 -16.10 15.62 9.66
C VAL A 257 -15.68 16.12 11.02
N ILE A 258 -14.77 15.40 11.66
CA ILE A 258 -14.30 15.68 13.03
C ILE A 258 -12.78 15.85 13.01
N ALA A 259 -12.31 17.03 13.42
CA ALA A 259 -10.87 17.31 13.58
C ALA A 259 -10.65 18.50 14.51
N LYS A 260 -9.40 18.68 14.99
CA LYS A 260 -9.08 19.91 15.77
C LYS A 260 -9.26 21.15 14.92
N THR A 261 -8.76 21.13 13.68
CA THR A 261 -8.86 22.24 12.72
C THR A 261 -9.36 21.69 11.40
N ILE A 262 -10.27 22.41 10.74
CA ILE A 262 -10.78 22.03 9.43
C ILE A 262 -10.58 23.19 8.47
N ARG A 263 -9.98 22.90 7.30
CA ARG A 263 -9.95 23.78 6.13
C ARG A 263 -10.86 23.22 5.07
N LEU A 264 -11.81 23.98 4.63
CA LEU A 264 -12.87 23.57 3.71
C LEU A 264 -12.95 24.56 2.56
N HIS A 265 -12.89 24.07 1.32
CA HIS A 265 -13.21 24.89 0.16
C HIS A 265 -14.72 25.19 0.12
N GLU A 266 -15.14 26.40 -0.30
CA GLU A 266 -16.55 26.77 -0.33
C GLU A 266 -17.43 25.89 -1.25
N ASP A 267 -16.85 25.33 -2.31
CA ASP A 267 -17.53 24.40 -3.22
C ASP A 267 -17.44 22.92 -2.79
N ALA A 268 -16.86 22.62 -1.64
CA ALA A 268 -16.90 21.26 -1.09
C ALA A 268 -18.24 21.00 -0.36
N LYS A 269 -18.70 19.76 -0.42
CA LYS A 269 -19.98 19.36 0.18
C LYS A 269 -19.78 18.39 1.32
N ILE A 270 -20.37 18.70 2.47
CA ILE A 270 -20.43 17.83 3.65
C ILE A 270 -21.90 17.69 4.02
N ASP A 271 -22.44 16.46 3.99
CA ASP A 271 -23.84 16.19 4.33
C ASP A 271 -24.05 16.01 5.83
N GLY A 272 -23.01 15.59 6.57
CA GLY A 272 -23.04 15.39 8.00
C GLY A 272 -22.66 16.64 8.82
N THR A 273 -22.32 16.42 10.07
CA THR A 273 -21.90 17.47 11.01
C THR A 273 -20.43 17.81 10.87
N ILE A 274 -20.06 19.06 11.18
CA ILE A 274 -18.68 19.53 11.20
C ILE A 274 -18.32 19.87 12.66
N GLU A 275 -17.29 19.21 13.16
CA GLU A 275 -16.79 19.43 14.52
C GLU A 275 -15.32 19.85 14.49
N ALA A 276 -15.04 21.13 14.80
CA ALA A 276 -13.70 21.73 14.72
C ALA A 276 -13.45 22.62 15.96
N PRO A 277 -13.10 22.05 17.12
CA PRO A 277 -12.94 22.83 18.36
C PRO A 277 -11.87 23.92 18.30
N HIS A 278 -10.88 23.82 17.43
CA HIS A 278 -9.85 24.85 17.27
C HIS A 278 -10.04 25.74 16.03
N GLY A 279 -11.13 25.55 15.30
CA GLY A 279 -11.59 26.45 14.24
C GLY A 279 -11.83 25.78 12.89
N LEU A 280 -12.75 26.39 12.16
CA LEU A 280 -13.10 26.09 10.78
C LEU A 280 -12.67 27.29 9.89
N ARG A 281 -11.89 27.01 8.87
CA ARG A 281 -11.52 28.00 7.85
C ARG A 281 -12.13 27.62 6.51
N ILE A 282 -12.88 28.54 5.92
CA ILE A 282 -13.41 28.37 4.56
C ILE A 282 -12.49 29.09 3.59
N GLU A 283 -12.04 28.39 2.57
CA GLU A 283 -11.17 28.89 1.50
C GLU A 283 -11.99 29.11 0.23
N ARG A 284 -11.63 30.15 -0.53
CA ARG A 284 -12.25 30.53 -1.80
C ARG A 284 -11.21 30.62 -2.88
N ASP A 285 -11.61 30.32 -4.12
CA ASP A 285 -10.78 30.62 -5.26
C ASP A 285 -10.56 32.16 -5.34
N ALA A 286 -9.32 32.57 -5.56
CA ALA A 286 -8.92 33.98 -5.71
C ALA A 286 -9.23 34.49 -7.11
#